data_d07947cd6c0c5b721df9f03c823522ed
#
_entry.id   d07947cd6c0c5b721df9f03c823522ed
#
_cell.length_a   1.000
_cell.length_b   1.000
_cell.length_c   1.000
_cell.angle_alpha   90.00
_cell.angle_beta   90.00
_cell.angle_gamma   90.00
#
_symmetry.space_group_name_H-M   'P 1'
#
loop_
_entity.id
_entity.type
_entity.pdbx_description
1 polymer ?
#
loop_
_entity_poly.entity_id
_entity_poly.type
_entity_poly.pdbx_seq_one_letter_code
_entity_poly.pdbx_strand_id
1 'polypeptide(L)'
;MALIGVVGALAVPLVWLTAVGLQQMEVGVVERSAHHFLETGTPYLSHPVAVRDFNPYLPGMALFGLPHALFGETVSSSARLWSLAGFVAALAAAVAVLVKGRPRARRTAVTGAAWIVACPVVALPLAIGGVDPVVVAFVLLALAYAHRGRSVGAGLALGAAAILKWTAWPAIPVIVALLAATKGSRAARTTAAVAVAVAASAVVPPLLADPRAFLDNAVLYPFGLSDTASTAASPLLGALLSAVLPHGKAVAVALIGVGAIATAASLIVQPPTTTAAAAHRLALGLTIAILLSPATRIGYAVYPLTLLIWARCTTPARPQPAPEPTADQGTSSPVPHPVAERLR
;
A
#
# COMPACT_ATOMS: atom_id res chain seq x y z
N MET A 1 -13.57 -7.34 -19.56
CA MET A 1 -13.65 -7.86 -18.21
C MET A 1 -13.11 -6.88 -17.15
N ALA A 2 -11.83 -6.40 -17.22
CA ALA A 2 -11.29 -5.51 -16.20
C ALA A 2 -12.05 -4.19 -16.01
N LEU A 3 -12.47 -3.54 -17.10
CA LEU A 3 -13.26 -2.31 -17.05
C LEU A 3 -14.65 -2.53 -16.39
N ILE A 4 -15.31 -3.64 -16.72
CA ILE A 4 -16.59 -4.01 -16.10
C ILE A 4 -16.40 -4.21 -14.59
N GLY A 5 -15.30 -4.87 -14.18
CA GLY A 5 -14.97 -5.04 -12.78
C GLY A 5 -14.75 -3.70 -12.05
N VAL A 6 -14.02 -2.76 -12.66
CA VAL A 6 -13.79 -1.43 -12.09
C VAL A 6 -15.11 -0.64 -11.99
N VAL A 7 -15.92 -0.63 -13.04
CA VAL A 7 -17.22 0.06 -13.01
C VAL A 7 -18.14 -0.53 -11.94
N GLY A 8 -18.30 -1.86 -11.91
CA GLY A 8 -19.20 -2.52 -10.97
C GLY A 8 -18.70 -2.48 -9.51
N ALA A 9 -17.39 -2.62 -9.28
CA ALA A 9 -16.84 -2.67 -7.93
C ALA A 9 -16.58 -1.28 -7.31
N LEU A 10 -16.30 -0.25 -8.12
CA LEU A 10 -15.96 1.08 -7.63
C LEU A 10 -16.97 2.15 -8.07
N ALA A 11 -17.17 2.33 -9.40
CA ALA A 11 -17.91 3.50 -9.87
C ALA A 11 -19.39 3.46 -9.44
N VAL A 12 -20.06 2.31 -9.57
CA VAL A 12 -21.47 2.16 -9.17
C VAL A 12 -21.66 2.35 -7.65
N PRO A 13 -20.89 1.68 -6.76
CA PRO A 13 -20.98 1.93 -5.32
C PRO A 13 -20.65 3.37 -4.94
N LEU A 14 -19.63 3.98 -5.55
CA LEU A 14 -19.25 5.37 -5.27
C LEU A 14 -20.39 6.33 -5.56
N VAL A 15 -20.99 6.25 -6.76
CA VAL A 15 -22.12 7.11 -7.15
C VAL A 15 -23.30 6.90 -6.23
N TRP A 16 -23.66 5.66 -5.97
CA TRP A 16 -24.79 5.33 -5.11
C TRP A 16 -24.60 5.82 -3.67
N LEU A 17 -23.43 5.51 -3.06
CA LEU A 17 -23.11 5.92 -1.68
C LEU A 17 -23.03 7.45 -1.55
N THR A 18 -22.56 8.14 -2.59
CA THR A 18 -22.55 9.61 -2.63
C THR A 18 -23.97 10.17 -2.72
N ALA A 19 -24.82 9.58 -3.56
CA ALA A 19 -26.21 10.02 -3.73
C ALA A 19 -27.06 9.84 -2.46
N VAL A 20 -26.81 8.79 -1.66
CA VAL A 20 -27.50 8.55 -0.39
C VAL A 20 -26.80 9.18 0.83
N GLY A 21 -25.71 9.92 0.63
CA GLY A 21 -24.99 10.61 1.70
C GLY A 21 -24.21 9.69 2.66
N LEU A 22 -24.02 8.42 2.31
CA LEU A 22 -23.27 7.47 3.14
C LEU A 22 -21.78 7.62 2.92
N GLN A 23 -21.05 7.82 4.00
CA GLN A 23 -19.59 7.90 4.00
C GLN A 23 -19.00 7.34 5.29
N GLN A 24 -17.74 6.99 5.22
CA GLN A 24 -16.99 6.50 6.37
C GLN A 24 -16.61 7.67 7.30
N MET A 25 -16.48 7.39 8.60
CA MET A 25 -16.09 8.40 9.60
C MET A 25 -14.76 9.09 9.27
N GLU A 26 -13.87 8.39 8.60
CA GLU A 26 -12.55 8.87 8.16
C GLU A 26 -12.65 10.14 7.32
N VAL A 27 -13.68 10.27 6.47
CA VAL A 27 -13.90 11.48 5.65
C VAL A 27 -14.04 12.70 6.55
N GLY A 28 -14.95 12.64 7.53
CA GLY A 28 -15.16 13.75 8.47
C GLY A 28 -13.94 14.02 9.36
N VAL A 29 -13.14 13.00 9.72
CA VAL A 29 -11.87 13.21 10.45
C VAL A 29 -10.90 14.00 9.62
N VAL A 30 -10.71 13.65 8.34
CA VAL A 30 -9.79 14.33 7.42
C VAL A 30 -10.24 15.77 7.15
N GLU A 31 -11.52 15.99 6.95
CA GLU A 31 -12.10 17.32 6.71
C GLU A 31 -11.94 18.25 7.94
N ARG A 32 -12.31 17.78 9.13
CA ARG A 32 -12.11 18.56 10.37
C ARG A 32 -10.64 18.83 10.68
N SER A 33 -9.77 17.86 10.44
CA SER A 33 -8.34 18.05 10.67
C SER A 33 -7.72 19.08 9.73
N ALA A 34 -8.25 19.23 8.51
CA ALA A 34 -7.85 20.27 7.58
C ALA A 34 -8.28 21.66 8.03
N HIS A 35 -9.52 21.82 8.52
CA HIS A 35 -9.98 23.05 9.13
C HIS A 35 -9.09 23.45 10.32
N HIS A 36 -8.88 22.53 11.24
CA HIS A 36 -8.05 22.78 12.41
C HIS A 36 -6.60 23.13 12.06
N PHE A 37 -6.06 22.47 11.02
CA PHE A 37 -4.73 22.80 10.49
C PHE A 37 -4.63 24.22 9.93
N LEU A 38 -5.65 24.70 9.21
CA LEU A 38 -5.68 26.08 8.71
C LEU A 38 -5.81 27.12 9.81
N GLU A 39 -6.50 26.80 10.89
CA GLU A 39 -6.73 27.71 12.02
C GLU A 39 -5.54 27.77 12.98
N THR A 40 -4.88 26.63 13.25
CA THR A 40 -3.92 26.49 14.34
C THR A 40 -2.52 26.06 13.91
N GLY A 41 -2.33 25.67 12.64
CA GLY A 41 -1.08 25.11 12.13
C GLY A 41 -0.83 23.62 12.52
N THR A 42 -1.78 22.98 13.25
CA THR A 42 -1.72 21.57 13.59
C THR A 42 -3.05 20.87 13.24
N PRO A 43 -3.04 19.63 12.72
CA PRO A 43 -4.27 18.91 12.41
C PRO A 43 -4.88 18.17 13.63
N TYR A 44 -4.37 18.41 14.83
CA TYR A 44 -4.71 17.67 16.05
C TYR A 44 -5.40 18.56 17.06
N LEU A 45 -6.53 18.08 17.58
CA LEU A 45 -7.23 18.74 18.67
C LEU A 45 -6.48 18.44 19.99
N SER A 46 -6.18 19.50 20.76
CA SER A 46 -5.66 19.37 22.10
C SER A 46 -6.74 18.78 23.03
N HIS A 47 -6.38 17.79 23.85
CA HIS A 47 -7.28 17.10 24.78
C HIS A 47 -8.55 16.49 24.15
N PRO A 48 -8.40 15.57 23.16
CA PRO A 48 -9.53 14.88 22.57
C PRO A 48 -10.22 14.00 23.62
N VAL A 49 -11.57 14.02 23.68
CA VAL A 49 -12.37 13.27 24.65
C VAL A 49 -13.24 12.23 23.98
N ALA A 50 -14.01 12.64 22.99
CA ALA A 50 -14.86 11.73 22.25
C ALA A 50 -14.11 11.08 21.07
N VAL A 51 -14.53 9.88 20.68
CA VAL A 51 -13.94 9.14 19.54
C VAL A 51 -13.79 10.00 18.27
N ARG A 52 -14.77 10.85 18.00
CA ARG A 52 -14.76 11.75 16.84
C ARG A 52 -13.70 12.85 16.92
N ASP A 53 -13.17 13.18 18.10
CA ASP A 53 -12.21 14.26 18.31
C ASP A 53 -10.80 13.82 17.94
N PHE A 54 -10.55 12.50 17.92
CA PHE A 54 -9.24 11.95 17.57
C PHE A 54 -8.98 11.97 16.07
N ASN A 55 -7.77 12.36 15.71
CA ASN A 55 -7.20 12.21 14.38
C ASN A 55 -6.07 11.18 14.38
N PRO A 56 -6.33 9.90 13.99
CA PRO A 56 -5.32 8.83 14.02
C PRO A 56 -4.32 8.87 12.88
N TYR A 57 -4.38 9.89 12.03
CA TYR A 57 -3.56 10.01 10.84
C TYR A 57 -2.35 10.92 11.07
N LEU A 58 -1.34 10.78 10.22
CA LEU A 58 -0.22 11.70 10.19
C LEU A 58 -0.60 13.00 9.45
N PRO A 59 0.13 14.10 9.67
CA PRO A 59 -0.32 15.44 9.28
C PRO A 59 -0.65 15.61 7.80
N GLY A 60 0.05 14.90 6.92
CA GLY A 60 -0.18 14.97 5.48
C GLY A 60 -1.58 14.49 5.05
N MET A 61 -2.27 13.72 5.87
CA MET A 61 -3.64 13.28 5.55
C MET A 61 -4.62 14.45 5.48
N ALA A 62 -4.41 15.50 6.27
CA ALA A 62 -5.22 16.71 6.24
C ALA A 62 -5.24 17.40 4.87
N LEU A 63 -4.22 17.18 4.02
CA LEU A 63 -4.16 17.76 2.67
C LEU A 63 -5.36 17.35 1.80
N PHE A 64 -5.91 16.15 2.00
CA PHE A 64 -7.10 15.68 1.28
C PHE A 64 -8.40 16.35 1.76
N GLY A 65 -8.40 16.95 2.95
CA GLY A 65 -9.50 17.72 3.49
C GLY A 65 -9.44 19.22 3.16
N LEU A 66 -8.28 19.73 2.67
CA LEU A 66 -8.14 21.15 2.36
C LEU A 66 -9.18 21.71 1.39
N PRO A 67 -9.58 21.00 0.32
CA PRO A 67 -10.63 21.49 -0.56
C PRO A 67 -11.97 21.70 0.16
N HIS A 68 -12.31 20.82 1.10
CA HIS A 68 -13.49 21.00 1.93
C HIS A 68 -13.39 22.20 2.86
N ALA A 69 -12.22 22.36 3.50
CA ALA A 69 -11.96 23.48 4.40
C ALA A 69 -11.96 24.85 3.67
N LEU A 70 -11.53 24.88 2.39
CA LEU A 70 -11.43 26.14 1.61
C LEU A 70 -12.70 26.49 0.84
N PHE A 71 -13.45 25.47 0.36
CA PHE A 71 -14.60 25.67 -0.55
C PHE A 71 -15.94 25.28 0.04
N GLY A 72 -15.96 24.84 1.31
CA GLY A 72 -17.17 24.41 2.01
C GLY A 72 -17.69 23.02 1.63
N GLU A 73 -18.89 22.70 2.12
CA GLU A 73 -19.50 21.39 2.00
C GLU A 73 -20.12 21.15 0.61
N THR A 74 -19.30 20.70 -0.33
CA THR A 74 -19.78 20.29 -1.66
C THR A 74 -19.30 18.86 -1.96
N VAL A 75 -19.95 18.17 -2.89
CA VAL A 75 -19.52 16.84 -3.33
C VAL A 75 -18.09 16.90 -3.88
N SER A 76 -17.76 17.93 -4.65
CA SER A 76 -16.46 18.10 -5.29
C SER A 76 -15.34 18.46 -4.32
N SER A 77 -15.63 19.02 -3.16
CA SER A 77 -14.67 19.37 -2.12
C SER A 77 -14.44 18.24 -1.11
N SER A 78 -15.30 17.20 -1.11
CA SER A 78 -15.20 16.12 -0.13
C SER A 78 -13.87 15.39 -0.15
N ALA A 79 -13.29 15.15 1.03
CA ALA A 79 -12.06 14.42 1.22
C ALA A 79 -12.11 12.99 0.62
N ARG A 80 -13.30 12.39 0.49
CA ARG A 80 -13.52 11.13 -0.23
C ARG A 80 -13.00 11.21 -1.67
N LEU A 81 -13.44 12.22 -2.43
CA LEU A 81 -13.06 12.36 -3.84
C LEU A 81 -11.59 12.72 -4.01
N TRP A 82 -11.04 13.54 -3.12
CA TRP A 82 -9.62 13.92 -3.16
C TRP A 82 -8.70 12.76 -2.79
N SER A 83 -9.08 11.91 -1.83
CA SER A 83 -8.36 10.66 -1.51
C SER A 83 -8.42 9.69 -2.68
N LEU A 84 -9.59 9.54 -3.33
CA LEU A 84 -9.74 8.75 -4.56
C LEU A 84 -8.87 9.29 -5.70
N ALA A 85 -8.88 10.61 -5.93
CA ALA A 85 -8.04 11.25 -6.95
C ALA A 85 -6.55 11.02 -6.68
N GLY A 86 -6.12 11.16 -5.43
CA GLY A 86 -4.76 10.84 -4.99
C GLY A 86 -4.38 9.38 -5.24
N PHE A 87 -5.27 8.43 -4.92
CA PHE A 87 -5.08 7.02 -5.22
C PHE A 87 -4.92 6.76 -6.72
N VAL A 88 -5.83 7.29 -7.54
CA VAL A 88 -5.81 7.11 -9.00
C VAL A 88 -4.53 7.73 -9.59
N ALA A 89 -4.17 8.93 -9.18
CA ALA A 89 -2.97 9.62 -9.63
C ALA A 89 -1.69 8.84 -9.28
N ALA A 90 -1.55 8.38 -8.03
CA ALA A 90 -0.40 7.60 -7.58
C ALA A 90 -0.30 6.25 -8.29
N LEU A 91 -1.41 5.52 -8.44
CA LEU A 91 -1.45 4.24 -9.14
C LEU A 91 -1.15 4.40 -10.64
N ALA A 92 -1.75 5.40 -11.30
CA ALA A 92 -1.47 5.71 -12.71
C ALA A 92 0.00 6.09 -12.93
N ALA A 93 0.57 6.91 -12.04
CA ALA A 93 1.99 7.25 -12.06
C ALA A 93 2.87 6.01 -11.87
N ALA A 94 2.52 5.10 -10.95
CA ALA A 94 3.24 3.85 -10.74
C ALA A 94 3.24 2.99 -12.01
N VAL A 95 2.08 2.83 -12.66
CA VAL A 95 1.96 2.12 -13.95
C VAL A 95 2.79 2.82 -15.02
N ALA A 96 2.68 4.14 -15.17
CA ALA A 96 3.44 4.91 -16.16
C ALA A 96 4.96 4.75 -15.98
N VAL A 97 5.43 4.77 -14.72
CA VAL A 97 6.86 4.54 -14.39
C VAL A 97 7.28 3.13 -14.81
N LEU A 98 6.46 2.09 -14.55
CA LEU A 98 6.79 0.71 -14.91
C LEU A 98 6.88 0.50 -16.42
N VAL A 99 5.93 1.06 -17.18
CA VAL A 99 5.79 0.78 -18.62
C VAL A 99 6.67 1.66 -19.50
N LYS A 100 7.22 2.75 -18.99
CA LYS A 100 8.07 3.68 -19.74
C LYS A 100 9.21 2.95 -20.43
N GLY A 101 9.23 2.95 -21.78
CA GLY A 101 10.22 2.25 -22.61
C GLY A 101 10.07 0.70 -22.61
N ARG A 102 8.93 0.16 -22.13
CA ARG A 102 8.67 -1.29 -22.06
C ARG A 102 7.26 -1.63 -22.54
N PRO A 103 6.96 -1.56 -23.84
CA PRO A 103 5.60 -1.75 -24.36
C PRO A 103 5.02 -3.14 -24.00
N ARG A 104 5.86 -4.18 -23.94
CA ARG A 104 5.42 -5.53 -23.55
C ARG A 104 4.92 -5.61 -22.09
N ALA A 105 5.45 -4.78 -21.19
CA ALA A 105 5.00 -4.75 -19.79
C ALA A 105 3.66 -4.01 -19.59
N ARG A 106 3.21 -3.22 -20.59
CA ARG A 106 2.02 -2.37 -20.48
C ARG A 106 0.76 -3.18 -20.17
N ARG A 107 0.51 -4.25 -20.89
CA ARG A 107 -0.69 -5.08 -20.68
C ARG A 107 -0.73 -5.64 -19.27
N THR A 108 0.36 -6.22 -18.80
CA THR A 108 0.45 -6.81 -17.46
C THR A 108 0.27 -5.75 -16.37
N ALA A 109 0.94 -4.60 -16.49
CA ALA A 109 0.85 -3.51 -15.51
C ALA A 109 -0.56 -2.90 -15.45
N VAL A 110 -1.19 -2.63 -16.60
CA VAL A 110 -2.56 -2.10 -16.67
C VAL A 110 -3.57 -3.10 -16.14
N THR A 111 -3.45 -4.38 -16.51
CA THR A 111 -4.32 -5.44 -16.01
C THR A 111 -4.17 -5.60 -14.49
N GLY A 112 -2.95 -5.56 -13.98
CA GLY A 112 -2.71 -5.62 -12.53
C GLY A 112 -3.30 -4.41 -11.79
N ALA A 113 -3.15 -3.19 -12.31
CA ALA A 113 -3.78 -2.01 -11.75
C ALA A 113 -5.32 -2.13 -11.75
N ALA A 114 -5.91 -2.65 -12.83
CA ALA A 114 -7.35 -2.88 -12.89
C ALA A 114 -7.81 -3.94 -11.87
N TRP A 115 -7.02 -5.00 -11.63
CA TRP A 115 -7.30 -5.97 -10.57
C TRP A 115 -7.20 -5.36 -9.17
N ILE A 116 -6.22 -4.46 -8.94
CA ILE A 116 -6.13 -3.72 -7.67
C ILE A 116 -7.41 -2.91 -7.46
N VAL A 117 -7.84 -2.11 -8.44
CA VAL A 117 -9.03 -1.27 -8.32
C VAL A 117 -10.32 -2.09 -8.20
N ALA A 118 -10.43 -3.21 -8.92
CA ALA A 118 -11.61 -4.09 -8.87
C ALA A 118 -11.66 -5.00 -7.63
N CYS A 119 -10.56 -5.08 -6.86
CA CYS A 119 -10.54 -5.87 -5.63
C CYS A 119 -11.50 -5.25 -4.59
N PRO A 120 -12.50 -6.00 -4.07
CA PRO A 120 -13.48 -5.44 -3.13
C PRO A 120 -12.86 -4.78 -1.89
N VAL A 121 -11.73 -5.31 -1.42
CA VAL A 121 -10.98 -4.76 -0.26
C VAL A 121 -10.34 -3.40 -0.58
N VAL A 122 -10.19 -3.03 -1.86
CA VAL A 122 -9.72 -1.72 -2.33
C VAL A 122 -10.90 -0.87 -2.76
N ALA A 123 -11.78 -1.44 -3.60
CA ALA A 123 -12.90 -0.73 -4.21
C ALA A 123 -13.89 -0.18 -3.17
N LEU A 124 -14.26 -0.99 -2.19
CA LEU A 124 -15.23 -0.56 -1.17
C LEU A 124 -14.71 0.58 -0.30
N PRO A 125 -13.49 0.52 0.29
CA PRO A 125 -12.92 1.68 0.98
C PRO A 125 -12.86 2.93 0.09
N LEU A 126 -12.46 2.82 -1.17
CA LEU A 126 -12.45 3.97 -2.10
C LEU A 126 -13.86 4.55 -2.29
N ALA A 127 -14.88 3.69 -2.41
CA ALA A 127 -16.27 4.12 -2.62
C ALA A 127 -16.87 4.82 -1.40
N ILE A 128 -16.53 4.40 -0.17
CA ILE A 128 -17.08 4.98 1.06
C ILE A 128 -16.18 6.03 1.72
N GLY A 129 -14.98 6.29 1.15
CA GLY A 129 -14.07 7.33 1.63
C GLY A 129 -12.99 6.85 2.62
N GLY A 130 -12.62 5.58 2.55
CA GLY A 130 -11.47 5.07 3.31
C GLY A 130 -10.15 5.62 2.78
N VAL A 131 -9.22 5.90 3.67
CA VAL A 131 -7.94 6.57 3.36
C VAL A 131 -6.78 5.61 3.09
N ASP A 132 -6.90 4.33 3.44
CA ASP A 132 -5.81 3.35 3.30
C ASP A 132 -5.40 3.08 1.83
N PRO A 133 -6.32 3.06 0.84
CA PRO A 133 -5.94 2.86 -0.55
C PRO A 133 -4.96 3.91 -1.08
N VAL A 134 -5.10 5.20 -0.74
CA VAL A 134 -4.19 6.23 -1.23
C VAL A 134 -2.79 6.05 -0.62
N VAL A 135 -2.69 5.63 0.62
CA VAL A 135 -1.41 5.33 1.29
C VAL A 135 -0.67 4.22 0.56
N VAL A 136 -1.33 3.07 0.33
CA VAL A 136 -0.70 1.95 -0.37
C VAL A 136 -0.36 2.29 -1.82
N ALA A 137 -1.14 3.13 -2.51
CA ALA A 137 -0.82 3.56 -3.87
C ALA A 137 0.50 4.34 -3.95
N PHE A 138 0.82 5.19 -2.98
CA PHE A 138 2.13 5.84 -2.88
C PHE A 138 3.26 4.85 -2.59
N VAL A 139 3.01 3.80 -1.80
CA VAL A 139 3.98 2.71 -1.60
C VAL A 139 4.23 1.95 -2.91
N LEU A 140 3.19 1.68 -3.72
CA LEU A 140 3.35 1.09 -5.05
C LEU A 140 4.14 1.98 -6.00
N LEU A 141 3.91 3.29 -5.95
CA LEU A 141 4.68 4.28 -6.72
C LEU A 141 6.15 4.26 -6.31
N ALA A 142 6.45 4.16 -5.02
CA ALA A 142 7.81 4.02 -4.51
C ALA A 142 8.48 2.74 -5.02
N LEU A 143 7.78 1.60 -4.99
CA LEU A 143 8.25 0.33 -5.55
C LEU A 143 8.49 0.43 -7.07
N ALA A 144 7.63 1.15 -7.81
CA ALA A 144 7.82 1.39 -9.25
C ALA A 144 9.08 2.22 -9.53
N TYR A 145 9.31 3.28 -8.77
CA TYR A 145 10.55 4.07 -8.88
C TYR A 145 11.79 3.26 -8.49
N ALA A 146 11.72 2.46 -7.42
CA ALA A 146 12.80 1.56 -7.01
C ALA A 146 13.12 0.52 -8.09
N HIS A 147 12.10 -0.08 -8.73
CA HIS A 147 12.25 -0.97 -9.87
C HIS A 147 13.03 -0.34 -11.03
N ARG A 148 12.86 0.97 -11.22
CA ARG A 148 13.56 1.75 -12.25
C ARG A 148 14.91 2.32 -11.78
N GLY A 149 15.32 2.07 -10.53
CA GLY A 149 16.53 2.61 -9.92
C GLY A 149 16.51 4.13 -9.70
N ARG A 150 15.31 4.73 -9.63
CA ARG A 150 15.11 6.17 -9.42
C ARG A 150 15.01 6.49 -7.94
N SER A 151 16.14 6.65 -7.29
CA SER A 151 16.25 6.81 -5.83
C SER A 151 15.48 8.01 -5.27
N VAL A 152 15.58 9.19 -5.90
CA VAL A 152 14.86 10.39 -5.46
C VAL A 152 13.35 10.20 -5.58
N GLY A 153 12.87 9.69 -6.74
CA GLY A 153 11.45 9.41 -6.93
C GLY A 153 10.90 8.39 -5.94
N ALA A 154 11.69 7.33 -5.62
CA ALA A 154 11.33 6.36 -4.59
C ALA A 154 11.24 7.01 -3.21
N GLY A 155 12.19 7.87 -2.85
CA GLY A 155 12.19 8.62 -1.59
C GLY A 155 11.01 9.59 -1.47
N LEU A 156 10.69 10.35 -2.53
CA LEU A 156 9.53 11.25 -2.54
C LEU A 156 8.21 10.49 -2.36
N ALA A 157 8.03 9.38 -3.08
CA ALA A 157 6.82 8.57 -2.97
C ALA A 157 6.70 7.89 -1.59
N LEU A 158 7.81 7.40 -1.01
CA LEU A 158 7.85 6.89 0.36
C LEU A 158 7.52 7.96 1.38
N GLY A 159 8.12 9.14 1.25
CA GLY A 159 7.85 10.29 2.11
C GLY A 159 6.37 10.71 2.02
N ALA A 160 5.82 10.78 0.80
CA ALA A 160 4.40 11.07 0.59
C ALA A 160 3.49 10.03 1.27
N ALA A 161 3.82 8.73 1.21
CA ALA A 161 3.10 7.72 1.95
C ALA A 161 3.26 7.87 3.48
N ALA A 162 4.49 8.15 3.92
CA ALA A 162 4.86 8.23 5.33
C ALA A 162 4.21 9.42 6.06
N ILE A 163 3.96 10.55 5.39
CA ILE A 163 3.24 11.68 5.98
C ILE A 163 1.75 11.44 6.17
N LEU A 164 1.19 10.38 5.55
CA LEU A 164 -0.23 10.07 5.62
C LEU A 164 -0.57 9.16 6.80
N LYS A 165 0.22 8.09 7.00
CA LYS A 165 -0.12 7.05 7.99
C LYS A 165 1.08 6.20 8.40
N TRP A 166 1.12 5.75 9.65
CA TRP A 166 2.18 4.88 10.18
C TRP A 166 2.33 3.56 9.42
N THR A 167 1.26 3.04 8.82
CA THR A 167 1.29 1.79 8.04
C THR A 167 2.21 1.85 6.81
N ALA A 168 2.59 3.03 6.35
CA ALA A 168 3.57 3.21 5.26
C ALA A 168 5.03 3.11 5.72
N TRP A 169 5.33 3.36 7.01
CA TRP A 169 6.70 3.44 7.51
C TRP A 169 7.53 2.17 7.33
N PRO A 170 6.97 0.95 7.48
CA PRO A 170 7.69 -0.28 7.19
C PRO A 170 8.20 -0.40 5.74
N ALA A 171 7.60 0.34 4.79
CA ALA A 171 8.06 0.34 3.40
C ALA A 171 9.43 1.03 3.23
N ILE A 172 9.79 1.97 4.11
CA ILE A 172 11.06 2.70 4.04
C ILE A 172 12.25 1.73 4.15
N PRO A 173 12.44 0.98 5.25
CA PRO A 173 13.58 0.07 5.36
C PRO A 173 13.57 -1.04 4.30
N VAL A 174 12.38 -1.54 3.88
CA VAL A 174 12.29 -2.58 2.85
C VAL A 174 12.79 -2.08 1.49
N ILE A 175 12.36 -0.88 1.07
CA ILE A 175 12.75 -0.31 -0.23
C ILE A 175 14.21 0.19 -0.18
N VAL A 176 14.67 0.71 0.95
CA VAL A 176 16.08 1.07 1.16
C VAL A 176 16.97 -0.16 1.04
N ALA A 177 16.60 -1.29 1.68
CA ALA A 177 17.34 -2.55 1.58
C ALA A 177 17.35 -3.09 0.13
N LEU A 178 16.22 -3.03 -0.57
CA LEU A 178 16.13 -3.39 -1.99
C LEU A 178 17.14 -2.57 -2.83
N LEU A 179 17.14 -1.25 -2.65
CA LEU A 179 18.04 -0.37 -3.41
C LEU A 179 19.49 -0.54 -2.99
N ALA A 180 19.80 -0.81 -1.74
CA ALA A 180 21.13 -1.13 -1.28
C ALA A 180 21.67 -2.37 -1.99
N ALA A 181 20.87 -3.43 -2.07
CA ALA A 181 21.23 -4.70 -2.69
C ALA A 181 21.33 -4.63 -4.22
N THR A 182 20.54 -3.74 -4.87
CA THR A 182 20.44 -3.74 -6.35
C THR A 182 21.12 -2.56 -7.03
N LYS A 183 21.28 -1.43 -6.35
CA LYS A 183 21.80 -0.15 -6.89
C LYS A 183 22.92 0.44 -6.03
N GLY A 184 23.25 -0.19 -4.92
CA GLY A 184 24.31 0.21 -4.02
C GLY A 184 23.92 1.23 -2.96
N SER A 185 24.84 1.48 -2.02
CA SER A 185 24.63 2.28 -0.82
C SER A 185 24.26 3.75 -1.07
N ARG A 186 24.77 4.34 -2.18
CA ARG A 186 24.42 5.73 -2.54
C ARG A 186 22.94 5.86 -2.86
N ALA A 187 22.38 4.94 -3.67
CA ALA A 187 20.95 4.92 -4.01
C ALA A 187 20.09 4.73 -2.78
N ALA A 188 20.46 3.81 -1.89
CA ALA A 188 19.79 3.55 -0.63
C ALA A 188 19.76 4.78 0.27
N ARG A 189 20.93 5.41 0.49
CA ARG A 189 21.05 6.63 1.31
C ARG A 189 20.26 7.80 0.75
N THR A 190 20.32 8.03 -0.57
CA THR A 190 19.50 9.07 -1.22
C THR A 190 18.01 8.84 -0.99
N THR A 191 17.53 7.61 -1.17
CA THR A 191 16.11 7.27 -0.96
C THR A 191 15.70 7.47 0.50
N ALA A 192 16.52 6.99 1.44
CA ALA A 192 16.27 7.17 2.87
C ALA A 192 16.25 8.66 3.26
N ALA A 193 17.25 9.43 2.84
CA ALA A 193 17.36 10.86 3.16
C ALA A 193 16.16 11.65 2.64
N VAL A 194 15.75 11.42 1.37
CA VAL A 194 14.58 12.10 0.78
C VAL A 194 13.30 11.68 1.50
N ALA A 195 13.08 10.40 1.77
CA ALA A 195 11.88 9.93 2.48
C ALA A 195 11.80 10.53 3.89
N VAL A 196 12.90 10.52 4.64
CA VAL A 196 12.98 11.08 5.99
C VAL A 196 12.78 12.60 5.96
N ALA A 197 13.39 13.31 5.01
CA ALA A 197 13.23 14.76 4.89
C ALA A 197 11.76 15.16 4.64
N VAL A 198 11.07 14.44 3.72
CA VAL A 198 9.63 14.67 3.46
C VAL A 198 8.80 14.29 4.68
N ALA A 199 9.07 13.15 5.33
CA ALA A 199 8.34 12.76 6.54
C ALA A 199 8.55 13.78 7.67
N ALA A 200 9.78 14.19 7.91
CA ALA A 200 10.13 15.15 8.96
C ALA A 200 9.51 16.53 8.71
N SER A 201 9.48 17.02 7.47
CA SER A 201 8.89 18.32 7.16
C SER A 201 7.40 18.42 7.50
N ALA A 202 6.67 17.30 7.48
CA ALA A 202 5.26 17.26 7.83
C ALA A 202 5.01 16.89 9.31
N VAL A 203 5.83 15.98 9.88
CA VAL A 203 5.60 15.44 11.24
C VAL A 203 6.19 16.34 12.32
N VAL A 204 7.37 16.92 12.08
CA VAL A 204 8.09 17.70 13.10
C VAL A 204 7.35 18.96 13.54
N PRO A 205 6.77 19.79 12.62
CA PRO A 205 6.10 21.02 13.04
C PRO A 205 4.93 20.80 14.02
N PRO A 206 3.94 19.93 13.74
CA PRO A 206 2.86 19.64 14.69
C PRO A 206 3.35 18.98 15.99
N LEU A 207 4.38 18.12 15.90
CA LEU A 207 5.00 17.50 17.07
C LEU A 207 5.63 18.53 18.01
N LEU A 208 6.25 19.58 17.47
CA LEU A 208 6.86 20.65 18.25
C LEU A 208 5.83 21.67 18.74
N ALA A 209 4.75 21.90 17.98
CA ALA A 209 3.69 22.84 18.35
C ALA A 209 2.89 22.34 19.55
N ASP A 210 2.45 21.08 19.55
CA ASP A 210 1.75 20.44 20.66
C ASP A 210 2.14 18.95 20.72
N PRO A 211 3.22 18.59 21.45
CA PRO A 211 3.68 17.21 21.55
C PRO A 211 2.64 16.27 22.16
N ARG A 212 1.82 16.77 23.09
CA ARG A 212 0.80 15.96 23.75
C ARG A 212 -0.36 15.67 22.81
N ALA A 213 -0.88 16.67 22.10
CA ALA A 213 -1.92 16.45 21.10
C ALA A 213 -1.44 15.49 20.01
N PHE A 214 -0.20 15.62 19.54
CA PHE A 214 0.39 14.69 18.57
C PHE A 214 0.43 13.26 19.11
N LEU A 215 0.93 13.05 20.34
CA LEU A 215 1.02 11.73 20.94
C LEU A 215 -0.37 11.10 21.15
N ASP A 216 -1.31 11.84 21.72
CA ASP A 216 -2.66 11.35 22.02
C ASP A 216 -3.39 10.93 20.73
N ASN A 217 -3.34 11.77 19.70
CA ASN A 217 -4.07 11.58 18.45
C ASN A 217 -3.37 10.57 17.49
N ALA A 218 -2.09 10.80 17.19
CA ALA A 218 -1.40 10.10 16.11
C ALA A 218 -0.66 8.84 16.59
N VAL A 219 -0.43 8.68 17.90
CA VAL A 219 0.30 7.53 18.44
C VAL A 219 -0.60 6.69 19.35
N LEU A 220 -1.02 7.22 20.50
CA LEU A 220 -1.70 6.40 21.51
C LEU A 220 -3.04 5.85 21.00
N TYR A 221 -3.86 6.72 20.40
CA TYR A 221 -5.18 6.31 19.92
C TYR A 221 -5.15 5.25 18.81
N PRO A 222 -4.40 5.39 17.72
CA PRO A 222 -4.38 4.38 16.65
C PRO A 222 -3.76 3.05 17.06
N PHE A 223 -2.89 3.04 18.07
CA PHE A 223 -2.30 1.82 18.62
C PHE A 223 -3.15 1.17 19.73
N GLY A 224 -4.30 1.76 20.07
CA GLY A 224 -5.19 1.25 21.13
C GLY A 224 -4.65 1.41 22.54
N LEU A 225 -3.73 2.37 22.73
CA LEU A 225 -3.08 2.69 24.01
C LEU A 225 -3.70 3.90 24.71
N SER A 226 -4.68 4.56 24.08
CA SER A 226 -5.49 5.62 24.69
C SER A 226 -6.54 5.05 25.64
N ASP A 227 -7.01 5.87 26.59
CA ASP A 227 -8.14 5.55 27.45
C ASP A 227 -9.46 5.46 26.66
N THR A 228 -9.56 6.20 25.56
CA THR A 228 -10.71 6.12 24.64
C THR A 228 -10.58 4.91 23.71
N ALA A 229 -11.58 4.04 23.72
CA ALA A 229 -11.59 2.85 22.89
C ALA A 229 -11.55 3.20 21.39
N SER A 230 -10.63 2.58 20.66
CA SER A 230 -10.53 2.73 19.21
C SER A 230 -11.73 2.09 18.50
N THR A 231 -12.22 2.73 17.44
CA THR A 231 -13.21 2.13 16.52
C THR A 231 -12.63 1.01 15.63
N ALA A 232 -11.32 0.81 15.66
CA ALA A 232 -10.65 -0.28 14.96
C ALA A 232 -10.71 -1.56 15.84
N ALA A 233 -11.87 -2.23 15.86
CA ALA A 233 -12.19 -3.31 16.80
C ALA A 233 -12.55 -4.64 16.09
N SER A 234 -11.91 -4.97 14.96
CA SER A 234 -12.09 -6.30 14.35
C SER A 234 -11.48 -7.39 15.23
N PRO A 235 -12.15 -8.54 15.42
CA PRO A 235 -11.72 -9.61 16.33
C PRO A 235 -10.56 -10.43 15.71
N LEU A 236 -9.45 -9.75 15.41
CA LEU A 236 -8.21 -10.40 14.99
C LEU A 236 -7.37 -10.80 16.22
N LEU A 237 -6.29 -11.53 15.99
CA LEU A 237 -5.51 -12.16 17.05
C LEU A 237 -5.07 -11.18 18.15
N GLY A 238 -4.58 -9.98 17.78
CA GLY A 238 -4.17 -8.97 18.77
C GLY A 238 -5.32 -8.45 19.63
N ALA A 239 -6.50 -8.24 19.02
CA ALA A 239 -7.72 -7.87 19.75
C ALA A 239 -8.19 -9.00 20.67
N LEU A 240 -8.15 -10.26 20.22
CA LEU A 240 -8.49 -11.43 21.04
C LEU A 240 -7.51 -11.59 22.22
N LEU A 241 -6.20 -11.49 21.98
CA LEU A 241 -5.20 -11.52 23.05
C LEU A 241 -5.47 -10.43 24.08
N SER A 242 -5.82 -9.22 23.63
CA SER A 242 -6.11 -8.08 24.49
C SER A 242 -7.37 -8.29 25.34
N ALA A 243 -8.32 -9.07 24.85
CA ALA A 243 -9.59 -9.37 25.54
C ALA A 243 -9.48 -10.53 26.54
N VAL A 244 -8.64 -11.55 26.24
CA VAL A 244 -8.60 -12.82 26.99
C VAL A 244 -7.47 -12.87 28.02
N LEU A 245 -6.32 -12.23 27.74
CA LEU A 245 -5.15 -12.35 28.61
C LEU A 245 -4.99 -11.15 29.56
N PRO A 246 -4.60 -11.38 30.81
CA PRO A 246 -4.06 -10.32 31.67
C PRO A 246 -2.88 -9.66 30.93
N HIS A 247 -2.87 -8.32 30.83
CA HIS A 247 -1.88 -7.57 30.05
C HIS A 247 -1.81 -7.91 28.54
N GLY A 248 -2.89 -8.45 27.98
CA GLY A 248 -2.94 -8.92 26.56
C GLY A 248 -2.55 -7.86 25.55
N LYS A 249 -2.84 -6.56 25.80
CA LYS A 249 -2.36 -5.45 24.94
C LYS A 249 -0.83 -5.38 24.92
N ALA A 250 -0.17 -5.51 26.06
CA ALA A 250 1.29 -5.48 26.14
C ALA A 250 1.91 -6.68 25.42
N VAL A 251 1.30 -7.87 25.57
CA VAL A 251 1.72 -9.09 24.85
C VAL A 251 1.59 -8.90 23.35
N ALA A 252 0.46 -8.37 22.86
CA ALA A 252 0.23 -8.11 21.45
C ALA A 252 1.25 -7.11 20.88
N VAL A 253 1.53 -6.02 21.57
CA VAL A 253 2.54 -5.02 21.19
C VAL A 253 3.95 -5.63 21.19
N ALA A 254 4.30 -6.44 22.18
CA ALA A 254 5.58 -7.15 22.23
C ALA A 254 5.76 -8.10 21.03
N LEU A 255 4.73 -8.85 20.67
CA LEU A 255 4.74 -9.73 19.49
C LEU A 255 4.90 -8.95 18.17
N ILE A 256 4.28 -7.77 18.04
CA ILE A 256 4.53 -6.85 16.91
C ILE A 256 6.00 -6.45 16.88
N GLY A 257 6.58 -6.10 18.04
CA GLY A 257 7.99 -5.76 18.15
C GLY A 257 8.91 -6.90 17.70
N VAL A 258 8.63 -8.13 18.14
CA VAL A 258 9.36 -9.33 17.68
C VAL A 258 9.24 -9.52 16.15
N GLY A 259 8.03 -9.38 15.60
CA GLY A 259 7.80 -9.45 14.16
C GLY A 259 8.56 -8.36 13.38
N ALA A 260 8.60 -7.13 13.92
CA ALA A 260 9.35 -6.03 13.33
C ALA A 260 10.87 -6.29 13.35
N ILE A 261 11.41 -6.77 14.48
CA ILE A 261 12.82 -7.14 14.61
C ILE A 261 13.18 -8.29 13.66
N ALA A 262 12.36 -9.34 13.59
CA ALA A 262 12.56 -10.45 12.68
C ALA A 262 12.54 -9.98 11.20
N THR A 263 11.61 -9.10 10.86
CA THR A 263 11.56 -8.48 9.52
C THR A 263 12.82 -7.67 9.25
N ALA A 264 13.25 -6.82 10.17
CA ALA A 264 14.46 -6.01 10.03
C ALA A 264 15.72 -6.89 9.90
N ALA A 265 15.86 -7.90 10.75
CA ALA A 265 16.96 -8.87 10.65
C ALA A 265 16.98 -9.57 9.29
N SER A 266 15.81 -9.95 8.78
CA SER A 266 15.69 -10.57 7.45
C SER A 266 16.11 -9.65 6.31
N LEU A 267 15.98 -8.32 6.45
CA LEU A 267 16.45 -7.35 5.46
C LEU A 267 17.99 -7.25 5.44
N ILE A 268 18.64 -7.53 6.57
CA ILE A 268 20.10 -7.54 6.70
C ILE A 268 20.68 -8.86 6.16
N VAL A 269 20.12 -9.99 6.62
CA VAL A 269 20.65 -11.33 6.31
C VAL A 269 20.33 -11.74 4.87
N GLN A 270 19.13 -11.43 4.40
CA GLN A 270 18.65 -11.78 3.06
C GLN A 270 17.92 -10.59 2.43
N PRO A 271 18.61 -9.53 2.02
CA PRO A 271 17.99 -8.36 1.43
C PRO A 271 17.21 -8.72 0.15
N PRO A 272 16.07 -8.10 -0.11
CA PRO A 272 15.31 -8.34 -1.32
C PRO A 272 16.09 -7.85 -2.54
N THR A 273 16.21 -8.69 -3.57
CA THR A 273 16.93 -8.37 -4.83
C THR A 273 15.97 -8.03 -5.97
N THR A 274 14.65 -8.17 -5.75
CA THR A 274 13.60 -7.81 -6.72
C THR A 274 12.50 -7.02 -6.02
N THR A 275 11.79 -6.19 -6.79
CA THR A 275 10.63 -5.44 -6.26
C THR A 275 9.48 -6.37 -5.84
N ALA A 276 9.34 -7.53 -6.49
CA ALA A 276 8.37 -8.54 -6.06
C ALA A 276 8.75 -9.12 -4.69
N ALA A 277 10.02 -9.47 -4.47
CA ALA A 277 10.49 -9.94 -3.17
C ALA A 277 10.31 -8.88 -2.07
N ALA A 278 10.58 -7.60 -2.37
CA ALA A 278 10.34 -6.49 -1.46
C ALA A 278 8.85 -6.34 -1.12
N ALA A 279 7.97 -6.41 -2.13
CA ALA A 279 6.52 -6.36 -1.93
C ALA A 279 6.00 -7.52 -1.08
N HIS A 280 6.48 -8.75 -1.32
CA HIS A 280 6.13 -9.91 -0.48
C HIS A 280 6.61 -9.74 0.97
N ARG A 281 7.85 -9.24 1.17
CA ARG A 281 8.40 -9.00 2.51
C ARG A 281 7.59 -7.97 3.27
N LEU A 282 7.21 -6.88 2.60
CA LEU A 282 6.37 -5.83 3.16
C LEU A 282 4.95 -6.35 3.45
N ALA A 283 4.36 -7.12 2.53
CA ALA A 283 3.05 -7.73 2.73
C ALA A 283 3.03 -8.65 3.96
N LEU A 284 4.05 -9.50 4.13
CA LEU A 284 4.18 -10.38 5.28
C LEU A 284 4.31 -9.59 6.59
N GLY A 285 5.22 -8.60 6.65
CA GLY A 285 5.42 -7.77 7.84
C GLY A 285 4.16 -7.01 8.25
N LEU A 286 3.44 -6.42 7.27
CA LEU A 286 2.17 -5.74 7.52
C LEU A 286 1.06 -6.72 7.93
N THR A 287 1.01 -7.93 7.36
CA THR A 287 0.05 -8.95 7.81
C THR A 287 0.27 -9.31 9.27
N ILE A 288 1.51 -9.55 9.69
CA ILE A 288 1.85 -9.83 11.08
C ILE A 288 1.42 -8.67 11.98
N ALA A 289 1.77 -7.43 11.61
CA ALA A 289 1.41 -6.24 12.39
C ALA A 289 -0.12 -6.06 12.51
N ILE A 290 -0.86 -6.25 11.41
CA ILE A 290 -2.33 -6.12 11.38
C ILE A 290 -2.99 -7.21 12.23
N LEU A 291 -2.54 -8.46 12.11
CA LEU A 291 -3.10 -9.57 12.88
C LEU A 291 -2.85 -9.43 14.39
N LEU A 292 -1.69 -8.89 14.77
CA LEU A 292 -1.27 -8.76 16.17
C LEU A 292 -1.66 -7.40 16.79
N SER A 293 -2.11 -6.42 16.00
CA SER A 293 -2.48 -5.12 16.55
C SER A 293 -3.67 -5.22 17.50
N PRO A 294 -3.60 -4.63 18.72
CA PRO A 294 -4.74 -4.53 19.63
C PRO A 294 -5.92 -3.75 19.05
N ALA A 295 -5.62 -2.70 18.27
CA ALA A 295 -6.59 -1.90 17.54
C ALA A 295 -6.42 -2.14 16.04
N THR A 296 -7.30 -2.94 15.45
CA THR A 296 -7.18 -3.38 14.05
C THR A 296 -8.52 -3.48 13.35
N ARG A 297 -8.49 -3.39 12.02
CA ARG A 297 -9.67 -3.59 11.13
C ARG A 297 -9.32 -4.58 10.03
N ILE A 298 -10.27 -5.45 9.66
CA ILE A 298 -10.15 -6.33 8.50
C ILE A 298 -9.85 -5.53 7.22
N GLY A 299 -10.37 -4.30 7.11
CA GLY A 299 -10.09 -3.40 5.99
C GLY A 299 -8.61 -3.10 5.76
N TYR A 300 -7.74 -3.24 6.78
CA TYR A 300 -6.29 -3.09 6.60
C TYR A 300 -5.66 -4.19 5.73
N ALA A 301 -6.40 -5.27 5.42
CA ALA A 301 -6.00 -6.24 4.41
C ALA A 301 -5.75 -5.61 3.02
N VAL A 302 -6.22 -4.38 2.79
CA VAL A 302 -5.89 -3.58 1.59
C VAL A 302 -4.39 -3.51 1.34
N TYR A 303 -3.56 -3.38 2.39
CA TYR A 303 -2.10 -3.30 2.25
C TYR A 303 -1.48 -4.60 1.72
N PRO A 304 -1.57 -5.74 2.43
CA PRO A 304 -0.94 -6.97 1.96
C PRO A 304 -1.53 -7.46 0.63
N LEU A 305 -2.85 -7.39 0.42
CA LEU A 305 -3.46 -7.86 -0.81
C LEU A 305 -3.01 -7.04 -2.03
N THR A 306 -2.98 -5.71 -1.91
CA THR A 306 -2.53 -4.83 -2.99
C THR A 306 -1.05 -5.08 -3.32
N LEU A 307 -0.20 -5.26 -2.30
CA LEU A 307 1.22 -5.57 -2.48
C LEU A 307 1.43 -6.94 -3.16
N LEU A 308 0.63 -7.95 -2.83
CA LEU A 308 0.69 -9.27 -3.45
C LEU A 308 0.24 -9.24 -4.92
N ILE A 309 -0.82 -8.49 -5.24
CA ILE A 309 -1.25 -8.28 -6.64
C ILE A 309 -0.13 -7.56 -7.40
N TRP A 310 0.45 -6.50 -6.83
CA TRP A 310 1.54 -5.75 -7.44
C TRP A 310 2.79 -6.59 -7.68
N ALA A 311 3.16 -7.46 -6.74
CA ALA A 311 4.30 -8.36 -6.89
C ALA A 311 4.18 -9.22 -8.16
N ARG A 312 2.99 -9.73 -8.45
CA ARG A 312 2.72 -10.50 -9.68
C ARG A 312 2.89 -9.69 -10.97
N CYS A 313 2.60 -8.38 -10.91
CA CYS A 313 2.75 -7.48 -12.07
C CYS A 313 4.22 -7.16 -12.37
N THR A 314 5.11 -7.32 -11.39
CA THR A 314 6.54 -7.00 -11.51
C THR A 314 7.42 -8.23 -11.66
N THR A 315 6.87 -9.44 -11.49
CA THR A 315 7.58 -10.69 -11.73
C THR A 315 7.70 -10.92 -13.25
N PRO A 316 8.91 -11.17 -13.79
CA PRO A 316 9.08 -11.55 -15.17
C PRO A 316 8.26 -12.82 -15.46
N ALA A 317 7.58 -12.87 -16.62
CA ALA A 317 6.98 -14.11 -17.09
C ALA A 317 8.06 -15.20 -17.16
N ARG A 318 7.78 -16.38 -16.60
CA ARG A 318 8.67 -17.53 -16.80
C ARG A 318 8.87 -17.73 -18.28
N PRO A 319 10.12 -17.93 -18.76
CA PRO A 319 10.32 -18.37 -20.15
C PRO A 319 9.47 -19.61 -20.37
N GLN A 320 8.63 -19.61 -21.39
CA GLN A 320 7.99 -20.86 -21.81
C GLN A 320 9.10 -21.85 -22.13
N PRO A 321 9.02 -23.12 -21.65
CA PRO A 321 9.89 -24.16 -22.14
C PRO A 321 9.89 -24.11 -23.65
N ALA A 322 11.07 -24.17 -24.28
CA ALA A 322 11.16 -24.32 -25.71
C ALA A 322 10.25 -25.51 -26.11
N PRO A 323 9.43 -25.40 -27.16
CA PRO A 323 8.68 -26.55 -27.64
C PRO A 323 9.67 -27.69 -27.81
N GLU A 324 9.39 -28.82 -27.18
CA GLU A 324 10.19 -30.03 -27.41
C GLU A 324 10.29 -30.24 -28.92
N PRO A 325 11.52 -30.52 -29.43
CA PRO A 325 11.66 -30.84 -30.83
C PRO A 325 10.66 -31.98 -31.11
N THR A 326 9.66 -31.70 -31.94
CA THR A 326 8.79 -32.74 -32.47
C THR A 326 9.71 -33.80 -33.01
N ALA A 327 9.74 -34.98 -32.34
CA ALA A 327 10.45 -36.14 -32.86
C ALA A 327 10.01 -36.30 -34.32
N ASP A 328 10.97 -36.13 -35.20
CA ASP A 328 10.79 -36.25 -36.66
C ASP A 328 10.15 -37.62 -36.89
N GLN A 329 8.85 -37.61 -37.24
CA GLN A 329 8.15 -38.83 -37.57
C GLN A 329 8.79 -39.36 -38.81
N GLY A 330 9.63 -40.35 -38.57
CA GLY A 330 10.34 -41.23 -39.47
C GLY A 330 10.10 -41.01 -40.95
N THR A 331 11.13 -40.55 -41.65
CA THR A 331 11.31 -40.88 -43.04
C THR A 331 11.26 -42.39 -43.18
N SER A 332 10.13 -42.90 -43.62
CA SER A 332 9.97 -44.32 -44.05
C SER A 332 11.00 -44.57 -45.15
N SER A 333 12.05 -45.30 -44.82
CA SER A 333 12.99 -45.82 -45.81
C SER A 333 12.22 -46.62 -46.88
N PRO A 334 12.44 -46.41 -48.17
CA PRO A 334 11.84 -47.26 -49.20
C PRO A 334 12.40 -48.67 -49.08
N VAL A 335 11.49 -49.67 -48.97
CA VAL A 335 11.79 -51.09 -49.01
C VAL A 335 12.45 -51.42 -50.37
N PRO A 336 13.62 -52.07 -50.43
CA PRO A 336 14.20 -52.51 -51.71
C PRO A 336 13.38 -53.67 -52.24
N HIS A 337 12.84 -53.53 -53.49
CA HIS A 337 12.25 -54.63 -54.23
C HIS A 337 13.31 -55.62 -54.62
N PRO A 338 13.05 -56.93 -54.52
CA PRO A 338 13.95 -57.98 -54.99
C PRO A 338 13.97 -58.01 -56.54
N VAL A 339 15.11 -57.80 -57.14
CA VAL A 339 15.37 -58.01 -58.56
C VAL A 339 15.29 -59.52 -58.86
N ALA A 340 14.28 -59.90 -59.63
CA ALA A 340 14.17 -61.27 -60.17
C ALA A 340 15.28 -61.50 -61.19
N GLU A 341 16.19 -62.40 -60.85
CA GLU A 341 17.21 -62.94 -61.72
C GLU A 341 16.51 -63.90 -62.71
N ARG A 342 16.45 -63.56 -63.96
CA ARG A 342 16.10 -64.52 -65.07
C ARG A 342 17.38 -64.86 -65.83
N LEU A 343 17.61 -66.16 -65.74
CA LEU A 343 18.53 -66.90 -66.52
C LEU A 343 18.57 -66.55 -68.03
N ARG A 344 19.75 -66.29 -68.65
CA ARG A 344 20.36 -67.08 -69.73
C ARG A 344 21.84 -66.66 -69.85
#